data_04521aa62ca7998cf0bc336816100862
#
_entry.id   04521aa62ca7998cf0bc336816100862
#
_cell.length_a   1.000
_cell.length_b   1.000
_cell.length_c   1.000
_cell.angle_alpha   90.00
_cell.angle_beta   90.00
_cell.angle_gamma   90.00
#
_symmetry.space_group_name_H-M   'P 1'
#
loop_
_entity.id
_entity.type
_entity.pdbx_description
1 polymer ?
#
loop_
_entity_poly.entity_id
_entity_poly.type
_entity_poly.pdbx_seq_one_letter_code
_entity_poly.pdbx_strand_id
1 'polypeptide(L)'
;MLSEIYKTQLNPTISYLHEPSERRFSLCLDIAEIFKPIIGDRLIFSMLNKNQITEKDFEKDLNFLYIKDRARKEIAKEIDKRLQKTIKHKNLERDVSYEYLIRLEIYKLIKYLLGNEEKYEGFKMWW
;
A
#
# COMPACT_ATOMS: atom_id res chain seq x y z
N MET A 1 2.74 -1.36 6.12
CA MET A 1 1.44 -2.07 6.05
C MET A 1 1.40 -3.29 6.97
N LEU A 2 2.24 -4.28 6.79
CA LEU A 2 2.28 -5.45 7.67
C LEU A 2 2.47 -5.06 9.16
N SER A 3 3.35 -4.10 9.44
CA SER A 3 3.55 -3.55 10.80
C SER A 3 2.28 -2.95 11.41
N GLU A 4 1.43 -2.35 10.60
CA GLU A 4 0.16 -1.80 11.08
C GLU A 4 -0.87 -2.90 11.38
N ILE A 5 -0.88 -3.98 10.60
CA ILE A 5 -1.72 -5.15 10.88
C ILE A 5 -1.30 -5.82 12.19
N TYR A 6 0.00 -5.98 12.44
CA TYR A 6 0.51 -6.56 13.69
C TYR A 6 0.21 -5.73 14.95
N LYS A 7 -0.11 -4.45 14.81
CA LYS A 7 -0.59 -3.61 15.92
C LYS A 7 -2.05 -3.88 16.27
N THR A 8 -2.73 -4.74 15.51
CA THR A 8 -4.13 -5.11 15.70
C THR A 8 -4.25 -6.60 16.04
N GLN A 9 -5.48 -7.06 16.25
CA GLN A 9 -5.79 -8.47 16.48
C GLN A 9 -6.04 -9.25 15.17
N LEU A 10 -5.87 -8.63 14.00
CA LEU A 10 -6.07 -9.30 12.73
C LEU A 10 -4.94 -10.28 12.42
N ASN A 11 -5.31 -11.43 11.91
CA ASN A 11 -4.35 -12.39 11.42
C ASN A 11 -3.92 -12.01 9.99
N PRO A 12 -2.64 -11.69 9.73
CA PRO A 12 -2.17 -11.25 8.42
C PRO A 12 -2.22 -12.34 7.35
N THR A 13 -2.44 -13.60 7.71
CA THR A 13 -2.48 -14.75 6.78
C THR A 13 -3.86 -15.04 6.24
N ILE A 14 -4.92 -14.50 6.86
CA ILE A 14 -6.31 -14.68 6.43
C ILE A 14 -6.70 -13.52 5.52
N SER A 15 -7.02 -13.83 4.27
CA SER A 15 -7.38 -12.86 3.24
C SER A 15 -8.77 -13.08 2.68
N TYR A 16 -9.26 -12.09 1.94
CA TYR A 16 -10.57 -12.09 1.30
C TYR A 16 -10.47 -12.17 -0.23
N LEU A 17 -9.39 -11.66 -0.81
CA LEU A 17 -9.18 -11.59 -2.26
C LEU A 17 -8.08 -12.55 -2.72
N HIS A 18 -7.03 -12.71 -1.92
CA HIS A 18 -5.90 -13.57 -2.25
C HIS A 18 -6.03 -14.93 -1.59
N GLU A 19 -5.73 -15.97 -2.34
CA GLU A 19 -5.71 -17.34 -1.81
C GLU A 19 -4.63 -17.50 -0.72
N PRO A 20 -4.96 -18.00 0.48
CA PRO A 20 -4.02 -18.08 1.60
C PRO A 20 -2.86 -19.05 1.38
N SER A 21 -2.98 -19.97 0.40
CA SER A 21 -2.11 -21.13 0.25
C SER A 21 -0.68 -20.83 -0.19
N GLU A 22 -0.48 -19.79 -1.00
CA GLU A 22 0.84 -19.50 -1.59
C GLU A 22 1.56 -18.29 -1.00
N ARG A 23 0.87 -17.42 -0.29
CA ARG A 23 1.42 -16.14 0.21
C ARG A 23 1.20 -15.96 1.70
N ARG A 24 2.30 -15.96 2.44
CA ARG A 24 2.31 -15.92 3.92
C ARG A 24 1.55 -14.75 4.54
N PHE A 25 1.38 -13.64 3.84
CA PHE A 25 0.74 -12.41 4.36
C PHE A 25 -0.32 -11.89 3.40
N SER A 26 -1.28 -12.72 3.08
CA SER A 26 -2.30 -12.45 2.07
C SER A 26 -3.22 -11.27 2.41
N LEU A 27 -3.57 -11.05 3.69
CA LEU A 27 -4.32 -9.86 4.11
C LEU A 27 -3.56 -8.56 3.83
N CYS A 28 -2.25 -8.58 4.00
CA CYS A 28 -1.41 -7.42 3.67
C CYS A 28 -1.51 -7.06 2.18
N LEU A 29 -1.63 -8.05 1.32
CA LEU A 29 -1.81 -7.85 -0.12
C LEU A 29 -3.21 -7.29 -0.43
N ASP A 30 -4.25 -7.81 0.20
CA ASP A 30 -5.63 -7.29 0.04
C ASP A 30 -5.71 -5.80 0.36
N ILE A 31 -5.14 -5.38 1.49
CA ILE A 31 -5.10 -3.97 1.88
C ILE A 31 -4.19 -3.17 0.92
N ALA A 32 -3.07 -3.77 0.47
CA ALA A 32 -2.17 -3.11 -0.47
C ALA A 32 -2.85 -2.79 -1.80
N GLU A 33 -3.70 -3.67 -2.32
CA GLU A 33 -4.42 -3.43 -3.58
C GLU A 33 -5.32 -2.18 -3.51
N ILE A 34 -5.89 -1.85 -2.36
CA ILE A 34 -6.69 -0.62 -2.16
C ILE A 34 -5.84 0.64 -2.40
N PHE A 35 -4.59 0.62 -1.93
CA PHE A 35 -3.68 1.77 -1.98
C PHE A 35 -2.71 1.77 -3.16
N LYS A 36 -2.61 0.65 -3.89
CA LYS A 36 -1.69 0.49 -5.02
C LYS A 36 -1.82 1.60 -6.08
N PRO A 37 -3.02 1.95 -6.58
CA PRO A 37 -3.15 3.01 -7.58
C PRO A 37 -2.69 4.38 -7.07
N ILE A 38 -2.89 4.62 -5.77
CA ILE A 38 -2.68 5.94 -5.15
C ILE A 38 -1.22 6.12 -4.75
N ILE A 39 -0.62 5.09 -4.16
CA ILE A 39 0.74 5.15 -3.64
C ILE A 39 1.71 4.59 -4.67
N GLY A 40 1.49 3.34 -5.14
CA GLY A 40 2.41 2.62 -6.02
C GLY A 40 2.45 3.17 -7.43
N ASP A 41 1.36 3.09 -8.15
CA ASP A 41 1.33 3.40 -9.59
C ASP A 41 1.68 4.86 -9.85
N ARG A 42 1.12 5.79 -9.08
CA ARG A 42 1.45 7.23 -9.19
C ARG A 42 2.89 7.53 -8.87
N LEU A 43 3.48 6.83 -7.90
CA LEU A 43 4.88 6.98 -7.57
C LEU A 43 5.76 6.53 -8.72
N ILE A 44 5.51 5.34 -9.26
CA ILE A 44 6.26 4.78 -10.38
C ILE A 44 6.22 5.72 -11.58
N PHE A 45 5.02 6.17 -11.99
CA PHE A 45 4.89 7.13 -13.09
C PHE A 45 5.62 8.45 -12.82
N SER A 46 5.57 8.96 -11.59
CA SER A 46 6.30 10.17 -11.21
C SER A 46 7.81 9.98 -11.32
N MET A 47 8.33 8.84 -10.87
CA MET A 47 9.76 8.53 -10.92
C MET A 47 10.26 8.34 -12.35
N LEU A 48 9.49 7.69 -13.21
CA LEU A 48 9.80 7.54 -14.64
C LEU A 48 9.82 8.90 -15.35
N ASN A 49 8.80 9.72 -15.15
CA ASN A 49 8.71 11.05 -15.76
C ASN A 49 9.84 11.99 -15.33
N LYS A 50 10.36 11.81 -14.11
CA LYS A 50 11.49 12.59 -13.58
C LYS A 50 12.86 11.98 -13.91
N ASN A 51 12.90 10.88 -14.66
CA ASN A 51 14.12 10.11 -14.95
C ASN A 51 14.88 9.65 -13.70
N GLN A 52 14.19 9.47 -12.57
CA GLN A 52 14.77 8.91 -11.35
C GLN A 52 15.03 7.41 -11.50
N ILE A 53 14.20 6.75 -12.30
CA ILE A 53 14.35 5.37 -12.75
C ILE A 53 14.33 5.36 -14.27
N THR A 54 15.26 4.64 -14.88
CA THR A 54 15.44 4.51 -16.33
C THR A 54 15.61 3.05 -16.71
N GLU A 55 15.59 2.73 -17.99
CA GLU A 55 15.85 1.36 -18.49
C GLU A 55 17.18 0.78 -18.01
N LYS A 56 18.18 1.64 -17.77
CA LYS A 56 19.51 1.24 -17.28
C LYS A 56 19.48 0.68 -15.84
N ASP A 57 18.40 0.92 -15.12
CA ASP A 57 18.20 0.44 -13.75
C ASP A 57 17.63 -0.98 -13.70
N PHE A 58 17.35 -1.56 -14.87
CA PHE A 58 16.86 -2.93 -14.99
C PHE A 58 17.95 -3.81 -15.59
N GLU A 59 18.01 -5.03 -15.13
CA GLU A 59 18.86 -6.11 -15.66
C GLU A 59 17.98 -7.28 -16.06
N LYS A 60 18.26 -7.84 -17.22
CA LYS A 60 17.57 -9.05 -17.70
C LYS A 60 18.53 -10.22 -17.56
N ASP A 61 18.10 -11.23 -16.80
CA ASP A 61 18.78 -12.51 -16.71
C ASP A 61 17.83 -13.62 -17.16
N LEU A 62 18.20 -14.31 -18.22
CA LEU A 62 17.38 -15.34 -18.88
C LEU A 62 15.94 -14.86 -19.12
N ASN A 63 15.00 -15.30 -18.27
CA ASN A 63 13.56 -14.98 -18.34
C ASN A 63 13.07 -14.00 -17.28
N PHE A 64 13.98 -13.46 -16.45
CA PHE A 64 13.62 -12.58 -15.35
C PHE A 64 14.17 -11.17 -15.55
N LEU A 65 13.38 -10.19 -15.14
CA LEU A 65 13.78 -8.79 -15.11
C LEU A 65 14.02 -8.39 -13.64
N TYR A 66 15.23 -7.94 -13.34
CA TYR A 66 15.63 -7.50 -12.01
C TYR A 66 15.83 -6.00 -11.96
N ILE A 67 15.48 -5.41 -10.82
CA ILE A 67 15.76 -4.01 -10.54
C ILE A 67 17.09 -3.94 -9.78
N LYS A 68 18.02 -3.09 -10.24
CA LYS A 68 19.31 -2.86 -9.56
C LYS A 68 19.12 -2.30 -8.16
N ASP A 69 20.04 -2.61 -7.26
CA ASP A 69 19.98 -2.22 -5.86
C ASP A 69 19.89 -0.71 -5.65
N ARG A 70 20.56 0.08 -6.51
CA ARG A 70 20.45 1.54 -6.50
C ARG A 70 19.00 2.00 -6.68
N ALA A 71 18.36 1.52 -7.72
CA ALA A 71 16.97 1.88 -8.03
C ALA A 71 16.00 1.35 -6.98
N ARG A 72 16.23 0.14 -6.46
CA ARG A 72 15.43 -0.43 -5.36
C ARG A 72 15.47 0.45 -4.11
N LYS A 73 16.65 0.94 -3.72
CA LYS A 73 16.81 1.86 -2.59
C LYS A 73 16.12 3.21 -2.84
N GLU A 74 16.23 3.73 -4.06
CA GLU A 74 15.57 4.99 -4.42
C GLU A 74 14.04 4.86 -4.41
N ILE A 75 13.49 3.76 -4.94
CA ILE A 75 12.06 3.44 -4.85
C ILE A 75 11.61 3.37 -3.40
N ALA A 76 12.32 2.65 -2.54
CA ALA A 76 11.99 2.52 -1.12
C ALA A 76 11.95 3.89 -0.43
N LYS A 77 12.94 4.74 -0.68
CA LYS A 77 13.00 6.11 -0.15
C LYS A 77 11.82 6.98 -0.61
N GLU A 78 11.47 6.89 -1.87
CA GLU A 78 10.33 7.65 -2.41
C GLU A 78 8.98 7.11 -1.88
N ILE A 79 8.85 5.79 -1.64
CA ILE A 79 7.70 5.21 -0.95
C ILE A 79 7.57 5.79 0.46
N ASP A 80 8.65 5.83 1.23
CA ASP A 80 8.64 6.39 2.59
C ASP A 80 8.21 7.85 2.59
N LYS A 81 8.78 8.67 1.71
CA LYS A 81 8.34 10.06 1.53
C LYS A 81 6.85 10.16 1.19
N ARG A 82 6.36 9.26 0.33
CA ARG A 82 4.96 9.23 -0.07
C ARG A 82 4.06 8.87 1.11
N LEU A 83 4.44 7.90 1.92
CA LEU A 83 3.69 7.47 3.11
C LEU A 83 3.58 8.59 4.15
N GLN A 84 4.62 9.41 4.29
CA GLN A 84 4.62 10.56 5.21
C GLN A 84 3.87 11.78 4.65
N LYS A 85 3.61 11.84 3.36
CA LYS A 85 2.87 12.95 2.76
C LYS A 85 1.46 13.01 3.32
N THR A 86 1.03 14.22 3.72
CA THR A 86 -0.29 14.47 4.28
C THR A 86 -1.28 14.94 3.20
N ILE A 87 -2.53 14.60 3.42
CA ILE A 87 -3.68 15.08 2.65
C ILE A 87 -4.81 15.45 3.61
N LYS A 88 -5.63 16.41 3.24
CA LYS A 88 -6.81 16.78 4.03
C LYS A 88 -7.83 15.65 3.98
N HIS A 89 -8.17 15.10 5.14
CA HIS A 89 -9.18 14.03 5.23
C HIS A 89 -10.58 14.62 5.28
N LYS A 90 -11.46 14.18 4.37
CA LYS A 90 -12.80 14.75 4.22
C LYS A 90 -13.64 14.72 5.50
N ASN A 91 -13.64 13.58 6.19
CA ASN A 91 -14.51 13.39 7.38
C ASN A 91 -13.83 13.78 8.70
N LEU A 92 -12.50 13.83 8.74
CA LEU A 92 -11.77 14.20 9.97
C LEU A 92 -11.42 15.69 10.02
N GLU A 93 -11.66 16.41 8.92
CA GLU A 93 -11.37 17.85 8.76
C GLU A 93 -9.93 18.26 9.11
N ARG A 94 -9.01 17.31 9.13
CA ARG A 94 -7.58 17.50 9.43
C ARG A 94 -6.70 16.83 8.40
N ASP A 95 -5.43 17.24 8.36
CA ASP A 95 -4.42 16.60 7.53
C ASP A 95 -3.99 15.28 8.15
N VAL A 96 -3.93 14.24 7.31
CA VAL A 96 -3.50 12.90 7.68
C VAL A 96 -2.49 12.36 6.67
N SER A 97 -1.52 11.60 7.12
CA SER A 97 -0.55 10.94 6.25
C SER A 97 -1.17 9.74 5.52
N TYR A 98 -0.59 9.33 4.40
CA TYR A 98 -1.01 8.09 3.74
C TYR A 98 -0.82 6.87 4.63
N GLU A 99 0.22 6.84 5.46
CA GLU A 99 0.39 5.79 6.46
C GLU A 99 -0.78 5.73 7.43
N TYR A 100 -1.26 6.89 7.89
CA TYR A 100 -2.42 6.97 8.76
C TYR A 100 -3.72 6.53 8.07
N LEU A 101 -3.88 6.82 6.78
CA LEU A 101 -5.02 6.32 5.99
C LEU A 101 -5.04 4.79 5.90
N ILE A 102 -3.88 4.15 5.72
CA ILE A 102 -3.76 2.70 5.76
C ILE A 102 -4.23 2.15 7.12
N ARG A 103 -3.81 2.79 8.20
CA ARG A 103 -4.25 2.41 9.57
C ARG A 103 -5.77 2.55 9.74
N LEU A 104 -6.35 3.65 9.26
CA LEU A 104 -7.81 3.86 9.30
C LEU A 104 -8.56 2.77 8.51
N GLU A 105 -8.02 2.35 7.38
CA GLU A 105 -8.63 1.27 6.58
C GLU A 105 -8.62 -0.07 7.31
N ILE A 106 -7.53 -0.40 8.00
CA ILE A 106 -7.42 -1.60 8.84
C ILE A 106 -8.47 -1.55 9.96
N TYR A 107 -8.62 -0.41 10.64
CA TYR A 107 -9.65 -0.26 11.68
C TYR A 107 -11.09 -0.34 11.14
N LYS A 108 -11.32 0.16 9.93
CA LYS A 108 -12.63 0.02 9.26
C LYS A 108 -12.95 -1.47 9.00
N LEU A 109 -11.97 -2.22 8.51
CA LEU A 109 -12.12 -3.66 8.33
C LEU A 109 -12.43 -4.36 9.66
N ILE A 110 -11.74 -4.02 10.75
CA ILE A 110 -12.00 -4.57 12.09
C ILE A 110 -13.44 -4.29 12.52
N LYS A 111 -13.92 -3.06 12.38
CA LYS A 111 -15.30 -2.70 12.76
C LYS A 111 -16.33 -3.50 11.97
N TYR A 112 -16.11 -3.69 10.69
CA TYR A 112 -16.97 -4.53 9.85
C TYR A 112 -16.99 -5.99 10.35
N LEU A 113 -15.81 -6.57 10.64
CA LEU A 113 -15.70 -7.95 11.13
C LEU A 113 -16.33 -8.16 12.51
N LEU A 114 -16.35 -7.12 13.35
CA LEU A 114 -17.02 -7.13 14.65
C LEU A 114 -18.54 -6.89 14.55
N GLY A 115 -19.08 -6.69 13.35
CA GLY A 115 -20.50 -6.41 13.14
C GLY A 115 -20.93 -5.00 13.52
N ASN A 116 -19.99 -4.08 13.74
CA ASN A 116 -20.29 -2.68 14.05
C ASN A 116 -20.68 -1.86 12.81
N GLU A 117 -20.43 -2.38 11.63
CA GLU A 117 -20.82 -1.80 10.35
C GLU A 117 -21.45 -2.89 9.46
N GLU A 118 -22.56 -2.57 8.81
CA GLU A 118 -23.28 -3.54 7.95
C GLU A 118 -22.54 -3.85 6.65
N LYS A 119 -21.69 -2.92 6.18
CA LYS A 119 -21.00 -3.03 4.90
C LYS A 119 -19.58 -2.50 4.99
N TYR A 120 -18.64 -3.25 4.43
CA TYR A 120 -17.29 -2.78 4.22
C TYR A 120 -17.17 -2.10 2.85
N GLU A 121 -16.74 -0.85 2.83
CA GLU A 121 -16.34 -0.12 1.63
C GLU A 121 -14.90 0.30 1.73
N GLY A 122 -14.06 -0.23 0.83
CA GLY A 122 -12.64 0.12 0.74
C GLY A 122 -12.44 1.61 0.50
N PHE A 123 -11.29 2.10 0.91
CA PHE A 123 -10.91 3.50 0.73
C PHE A 123 -11.01 3.92 -0.75
N LYS A 124 -11.68 5.04 -0.99
CA LYS A 124 -11.74 5.69 -2.29
C LYS A 124 -11.16 7.10 -2.15
N MET A 125 -10.25 7.45 -3.05
CA MET A 125 -9.68 8.79 -3.06
C MET A 125 -10.75 9.79 -3.51
N TRP A 126 -10.87 10.87 -2.76
CA TRP A 126 -11.71 12.02 -3.12
C TRP A 126 -10.80 13.10 -3.75
N TRP A 127 -11.03 13.44 -4.94
CA TRP A 127 -10.54 14.63 -5.66
C TRP A 127 -11.63 15.30 -6.41
#